data_0d7856b42966887dfc40249060347e98
#
_entry.id   0d7856b42966887dfc40249060347e98
#
_cell.length_a   1.000
_cell.length_b   1.000
_cell.length_c   1.000
_cell.angle_alpha   90.00
_cell.angle_beta   90.00
_cell.angle_gamma   90.00
#
_symmetry.space_group_name_H-M   'P 1'
#
loop_
_entity.id
_entity.type
_entity.pdbx_description
1 polymer ?
#
loop_
_entity_poly.entity_id
_entity_poly.type
_entity_poly.pdbx_seq_one_letter_code
_entity_poly.pdbx_strand_id
1 'polypeptide(L)'
;MSLIKYILLGLISLSIVNGQGTMNSFGLGHYSFNQGITSAGNGLNFLVPSFQRNVSLVNPSTWHNLQYTYLSLSYSGDENTIDENTINNGYSGLSNAIWIIPIKKKGSLGLSLSPYSDQRISLVSQDTLSFTAFDSTFNYSNSFKRSGGIMAFKIGFSRLLNDKISIGFSGDFLFGSSRQNESIFFEGSSIIQTSRTNYSGVLGTFYLSSVFNEKFVLYASLKKSLKPLDGVYSKKYLFDDGNGNGYHDFSSPSDFPTPDSVSAYNDIRLDGIHNPSAYSFGIESNINKQSSLALEFKLLQDNGNVSDYLKFPANDWINESKYLNISYTKTPNDLSLNFSDKIAFRSGISIKNHNLYESKSTISEIGASLGLGFKFKIVDNQIDLNYYVGKRSYSDTYKTEIVQQIQVGVSLADIWFVKRRQKK
;
A
#
# COMPACT_ATOMS: atom_id res chain seq x y z
N MET A 1 -6.24 -35.74 -3.83
CA MET A 1 -7.44 -34.86 -3.93
C MET A 1 -7.99 -34.37 -2.59
N SER A 2 -7.71 -35.00 -1.45
CA SER A 2 -8.23 -34.56 -0.14
C SER A 2 -7.49 -33.33 0.47
N LEU A 3 -6.17 -33.28 0.35
CA LEU A 3 -5.36 -32.20 0.95
C LEU A 3 -5.69 -30.80 0.39
N ILE A 4 -5.95 -30.72 -0.92
CA ILE A 4 -6.33 -29.47 -1.59
C ILE A 4 -7.69 -28.95 -1.11
N LYS A 5 -8.63 -29.86 -0.80
CA LYS A 5 -9.93 -29.48 -0.22
C LYS A 5 -9.80 -28.86 1.17
N TYR A 6 -8.90 -29.39 2.01
CA TYR A 6 -8.68 -28.86 3.35
C TYR A 6 -7.91 -27.52 3.33
N ILE A 7 -6.99 -27.34 2.37
CA ILE A 7 -6.31 -26.05 2.16
C ILE A 7 -7.30 -25.02 1.62
N LEU A 8 -8.18 -25.37 0.68
CA LEU A 8 -9.23 -24.47 0.19
C LEU A 8 -10.27 -24.14 1.28
N LEU A 9 -10.68 -25.11 2.10
CA LEU A 9 -11.57 -24.86 3.23
C LEU A 9 -10.92 -23.98 4.30
N GLY A 10 -9.63 -24.16 4.58
CA GLY A 10 -8.87 -23.30 5.49
C GLY A 10 -8.72 -21.86 4.99
N LEU A 11 -8.66 -21.66 3.67
CA LEU A 11 -8.64 -20.32 3.05
C LEU A 11 -10.02 -19.64 3.04
N ILE A 12 -11.11 -20.42 3.02
CA ILE A 12 -12.49 -19.88 3.03
C ILE A 12 -12.96 -19.53 4.45
N SER A 13 -12.37 -20.13 5.48
CA SER A 13 -12.67 -19.81 6.88
C SER A 13 -11.99 -18.54 7.40
N LEU A 14 -11.20 -17.85 6.58
CA LEU A 14 -10.73 -16.49 6.88
C LEU A 14 -11.94 -15.57 6.89
N SER A 15 -12.54 -15.42 8.07
CA SER A 15 -13.61 -14.46 8.34
C SER A 15 -13.20 -13.11 7.78
N ILE A 16 -14.11 -12.50 7.02
CA ILE A 16 -13.98 -11.11 6.56
C ILE A 16 -14.09 -10.25 7.82
N VAL A 17 -12.97 -9.97 8.45
CA VAL A 17 -12.89 -9.05 9.58
C VAL A 17 -12.58 -7.68 8.99
N ASN A 18 -13.47 -6.72 9.24
CA ASN A 18 -13.26 -5.33 8.89
C ASN A 18 -12.39 -4.68 9.96
N GLY A 19 -11.15 -4.34 9.63
CA GLY A 19 -10.30 -3.67 10.59
C GLY A 19 -9.04 -3.06 9.96
N GLN A 20 -8.31 -2.26 10.72
CA GLN A 20 -7.34 -1.31 10.20
C GLN A 20 -6.18 -1.16 11.17
N GLY A 21 -4.95 -1.09 10.65
CA GLY A 21 -3.75 -0.88 11.45
C GLY A 21 -3.73 0.49 12.13
N THR A 22 -3.14 0.54 13.30
CA THR A 22 -3.01 1.79 14.10
C THR A 22 -2.23 2.87 13.34
N MET A 23 -1.34 2.50 12.41
CA MET A 23 -0.64 3.47 11.55
C MET A 23 -1.58 4.33 10.70
N ASN A 24 -2.79 3.87 10.40
CA ASN A 24 -3.77 4.64 9.66
C ASN A 24 -4.35 5.82 10.47
N SER A 25 -4.05 5.92 11.76
CA SER A 25 -4.42 7.06 12.61
C SER A 25 -3.55 8.29 12.41
N PHE A 26 -2.35 8.15 11.85
CA PHE A 26 -1.38 9.24 11.70
C PHE A 26 -1.51 9.92 10.34
N GLY A 27 -1.87 11.20 10.32
CA GLY A 27 -1.90 12.06 9.15
C GLY A 27 -2.56 11.43 7.92
N LEU A 28 -1.80 11.26 6.85
CA LEU A 28 -2.25 10.61 5.61
C LEU A 28 -2.33 9.08 5.68
N GLY A 29 -2.15 8.49 6.87
CA GLY A 29 -2.23 7.05 7.07
C GLY A 29 -0.97 6.30 6.64
N HIS A 30 -1.13 4.99 6.45
CA HIS A 30 -0.02 4.10 6.08
C HIS A 30 0.29 4.20 4.60
N TYR A 31 1.56 4.52 4.28
CA TYR A 31 2.02 4.57 2.88
C TYR A 31 2.22 3.16 2.32
N SER A 32 1.48 2.84 1.28
CA SER A 32 1.71 1.65 0.44
C SER A 32 2.73 1.96 -0.63
N PHE A 33 3.78 1.15 -0.73
CA PHE A 33 4.80 1.36 -1.74
C PHE A 33 4.54 0.45 -2.93
N ASN A 34 3.54 0.74 -3.75
CA ASN A 34 3.26 0.08 -5.04
C ASN A 34 3.91 -1.32 -5.16
N GLN A 35 3.49 -2.22 -4.29
CA GLN A 35 4.09 -3.52 -4.16
C GLN A 35 3.43 -4.46 -5.16
N GLY A 36 4.13 -4.73 -6.25
CA GLY A 36 3.75 -5.84 -7.11
C GLY A 36 3.70 -7.13 -6.32
N ILE A 37 2.87 -8.08 -6.75
CA ILE A 37 2.68 -9.37 -6.07
C ILE A 37 4.02 -10.06 -5.75
N THR A 38 4.99 -10.02 -6.64
CA THR A 38 6.28 -10.67 -6.44
C THR A 38 7.18 -9.96 -5.45
N SER A 39 7.05 -8.63 -5.32
CA SER A 39 7.80 -7.83 -4.35
C SER A 39 7.36 -8.10 -2.91
N ALA A 40 6.09 -8.34 -2.69
CA ALA A 40 5.55 -8.63 -1.36
C ALA A 40 6.16 -9.91 -0.76
N GLY A 41 6.39 -10.94 -1.57
CA GLY A 41 7.04 -12.18 -1.14
C GLY A 41 8.51 -12.03 -0.73
N ASN A 42 9.16 -10.96 -1.14
CA ASN A 42 10.57 -10.65 -0.86
C ASN A 42 10.77 -9.63 0.26
N GLY A 43 9.84 -9.46 1.19
CA GLY A 43 9.96 -8.48 2.25
C GLY A 43 9.76 -7.05 1.79
N LEU A 44 9.01 -6.87 0.68
CA LEU A 44 8.63 -5.57 0.15
C LEU A 44 9.74 -4.88 -0.66
N ASN A 45 10.41 -5.60 -1.54
CA ASN A 45 11.40 -5.05 -2.45
C ASN A 45 10.84 -3.93 -3.32
N PHE A 46 11.62 -2.85 -3.48
CA PHE A 46 11.24 -1.68 -4.28
C PHE A 46 11.95 -1.65 -5.64
N LEU A 47 13.17 -2.19 -5.72
CA LEU A 47 14.05 -2.04 -6.85
C LEU A 47 14.50 -3.36 -7.44
N VAL A 48 14.86 -4.31 -6.56
CA VAL A 48 15.52 -5.54 -6.95
C VAL A 48 14.55 -6.49 -7.66
N PRO A 49 14.98 -7.21 -8.69
CA PRO A 49 14.19 -8.21 -9.38
C PRO A 49 13.59 -9.26 -8.44
N SER A 50 12.29 -9.51 -8.62
CA SER A 50 11.56 -10.52 -7.85
C SER A 50 10.59 -11.35 -8.71
N PHE A 51 10.34 -10.93 -9.95
CA PHE A 51 9.40 -11.60 -10.86
C PHE A 51 10.10 -12.65 -11.72
N GLN A 52 11.07 -12.23 -12.49
CA GLN A 52 11.94 -13.08 -13.31
C GLN A 52 13.38 -12.66 -13.04
N ARG A 53 14.32 -13.45 -13.54
CA ARG A 53 15.73 -13.04 -13.49
C ARG A 53 15.89 -11.67 -14.16
N ASN A 54 16.47 -10.73 -13.44
CA ASN A 54 16.70 -9.36 -13.88
C ASN A 54 15.42 -8.54 -14.18
N VAL A 55 14.23 -8.97 -13.68
CA VAL A 55 12.98 -8.25 -13.88
C VAL A 55 12.25 -8.03 -12.57
N SER A 56 12.00 -6.77 -12.24
CA SER A 56 11.05 -6.31 -11.24
C SER A 56 9.85 -5.67 -11.92
N LEU A 57 8.63 -6.07 -11.56
CA LEU A 57 7.42 -5.44 -12.12
C LEU A 57 7.26 -3.98 -11.64
N VAL A 58 7.89 -3.62 -10.52
CA VAL A 58 7.78 -2.30 -9.88
C VAL A 58 8.82 -1.31 -10.39
N ASN A 59 10.00 -1.81 -10.79
CA ASN A 59 11.13 -0.99 -11.21
C ASN A 59 11.24 -0.88 -12.73
N PRO A 60 10.88 0.26 -13.33
CA PRO A 60 10.94 0.45 -14.78
C PRO A 60 12.32 0.19 -15.39
N SER A 61 13.42 0.49 -14.70
CA SER A 61 14.75 0.30 -15.29
C SER A 61 15.03 -1.15 -15.70
N THR A 62 14.27 -2.13 -15.19
CA THR A 62 14.44 -3.55 -15.47
C THR A 62 13.52 -4.07 -16.59
N TRP A 63 12.50 -3.30 -17.01
CA TRP A 63 11.46 -3.76 -17.95
C TRP A 63 11.96 -4.02 -19.36
N HIS A 64 13.09 -3.45 -19.75
CA HIS A 64 13.71 -3.73 -21.04
C HIS A 64 14.09 -5.22 -21.22
N ASN A 65 14.18 -5.99 -20.12
CA ASN A 65 14.43 -7.44 -20.15
C ASN A 65 13.19 -8.27 -20.47
N LEU A 66 11.99 -7.67 -20.45
CA LEU A 66 10.74 -8.37 -20.72
C LEU A 66 10.63 -8.74 -22.20
N GLN A 67 10.22 -9.98 -22.46
CA GLN A 67 10.01 -10.50 -23.83
C GLN A 67 8.55 -10.40 -24.28
N TYR A 68 7.63 -10.43 -23.33
CA TYR A 68 6.19 -10.43 -23.53
C TYR A 68 5.54 -9.20 -22.92
N THR A 69 4.34 -8.89 -23.36
CA THR A 69 3.46 -7.96 -22.65
C THR A 69 2.92 -8.66 -21.42
N TYR A 70 2.97 -7.99 -20.27
CA TYR A 70 2.51 -8.52 -19.01
C TYR A 70 1.35 -7.71 -18.44
N LEU A 71 0.32 -8.42 -18.01
CA LEU A 71 -0.74 -7.89 -17.15
C LEU A 71 -0.65 -8.62 -15.79
N SER A 72 -0.41 -7.89 -14.73
CA SER A 72 -0.36 -8.43 -13.37
C SER A 72 -1.44 -7.76 -12.52
N LEU A 73 -2.23 -8.57 -11.83
CA LEU A 73 -3.25 -8.13 -10.90
C LEU A 73 -3.02 -8.81 -9.56
N SER A 74 -3.13 -8.06 -8.49
CA SER A 74 -3.00 -8.61 -7.13
C SER A 74 -4.00 -8.02 -6.16
N TYR A 75 -4.41 -8.86 -5.21
CA TYR A 75 -5.34 -8.54 -4.16
C TYR A 75 -4.70 -8.91 -2.82
N SER A 76 -4.77 -8.04 -1.84
CA SER A 76 -4.25 -8.29 -0.49
C SER A 76 -5.34 -8.25 0.56
N GLY A 77 -5.14 -9.04 1.61
CA GLY A 77 -5.87 -8.94 2.86
C GLY A 77 -4.87 -8.74 3.99
N ASP A 78 -5.11 -7.73 4.80
CA ASP A 78 -4.27 -7.38 5.94
C ASP A 78 -5.04 -7.59 7.22
N GLU A 79 -4.40 -8.15 8.24
CA GLU A 79 -4.93 -8.29 9.58
C GLU A 79 -3.91 -7.72 10.57
N ASN A 80 -4.40 -6.88 11.48
CA ASN A 80 -3.59 -6.29 12.54
C ASN A 80 -4.19 -6.62 13.89
N THR A 81 -3.39 -7.17 14.79
CA THR A 81 -3.79 -7.52 16.16
C THR A 81 -3.02 -6.65 17.14
N ILE A 82 -3.72 -5.92 17.98
CA ILE A 82 -3.13 -5.08 19.03
C ILE A 82 -3.34 -5.79 20.37
N ASP A 83 -2.23 -5.94 21.13
CA ASP A 83 -2.19 -6.51 22.49
C ASP A 83 -3.16 -7.67 22.76
N GLU A 84 -2.62 -8.80 22.96
CA GLU A 84 -3.09 -10.12 23.40
C GLU A 84 -4.59 -10.50 23.32
N ASN A 85 -5.56 -9.54 23.17
CA ASN A 85 -6.98 -9.94 23.21
C ASN A 85 -8.05 -9.04 22.60
N THR A 86 -7.80 -7.87 22.04
CA THR A 86 -8.93 -6.95 21.93
C THR A 86 -9.27 -6.34 20.60
N ILE A 87 -8.37 -6.22 19.64
CA ILE A 87 -8.71 -5.56 18.39
C ILE A 87 -8.05 -6.30 17.22
N ASN A 88 -8.80 -7.15 16.57
CA ASN A 88 -8.44 -7.67 15.25
C ASN A 88 -8.97 -6.70 14.21
N ASN A 89 -8.07 -6.10 13.49
CA ASN A 89 -8.37 -5.17 12.43
C ASN A 89 -7.89 -5.76 11.11
N GLY A 90 -8.77 -6.02 10.16
CA GLY A 90 -8.44 -6.57 8.84
C GLY A 90 -8.99 -5.72 7.71
N TYR A 91 -8.27 -5.64 6.64
CA TYR A 91 -8.66 -4.97 5.41
C TYR A 91 -8.29 -5.81 4.20
N SER A 92 -9.12 -5.72 3.17
CA SER A 92 -8.80 -6.34 1.89
C SER A 92 -9.10 -5.40 0.73
N GLY A 93 -8.32 -5.54 -0.34
CA GLY A 93 -8.50 -4.71 -1.53
C GLY A 93 -7.48 -4.97 -2.63
N LEU A 94 -7.66 -4.25 -3.73
CA LEU A 94 -6.69 -4.22 -4.82
C LEU A 94 -5.35 -3.74 -4.29
N SER A 95 -4.34 -4.59 -4.41
CA SER A 95 -2.98 -4.26 -4.01
C SER A 95 -2.20 -3.62 -5.16
N ASN A 96 -2.37 -4.16 -6.38
CA ASN A 96 -1.70 -3.61 -7.56
C ASN A 96 -2.35 -4.14 -8.84
N ALA A 97 -2.41 -3.28 -9.85
CA ALA A 97 -2.69 -3.65 -11.24
C ALA A 97 -1.59 -3.06 -12.11
N ILE A 98 -0.83 -3.88 -12.83
CA ILE A 98 0.30 -3.46 -13.65
C ILE A 98 0.13 -4.00 -15.06
N TRP A 99 0.35 -3.15 -16.05
CA TRP A 99 0.40 -3.52 -17.46
C TRP A 99 1.68 -2.99 -18.08
N ILE A 100 2.54 -3.89 -18.61
CA ILE A 100 3.84 -3.54 -19.18
C ILE A 100 3.92 -4.05 -20.61
N ILE A 101 4.30 -3.18 -21.52
CA ILE A 101 4.44 -3.45 -22.94
C ILE A 101 5.90 -3.24 -23.34
N PRO A 102 6.65 -4.28 -23.73
CA PRO A 102 7.98 -4.11 -24.29
C PRO A 102 7.92 -3.47 -25.67
N ILE A 103 8.74 -2.45 -25.90
CA ILE A 103 8.85 -1.73 -27.16
C ILE A 103 10.20 -2.07 -27.79
N LYS A 104 10.21 -3.04 -28.70
CA LYS A 104 11.45 -3.53 -29.34
C LYS A 104 12.57 -3.75 -28.28
N LYS A 105 13.61 -4.44 -28.56
CA LYS A 105 14.64 -4.95 -27.64
C LYS A 105 15.33 -3.95 -26.68
N LYS A 106 14.93 -2.67 -26.61
CA LYS A 106 15.66 -1.63 -25.87
C LYS A 106 14.81 -0.77 -24.94
N GLY A 107 13.51 -0.93 -24.92
CA GLY A 107 12.64 -0.11 -24.08
C GLY A 107 11.33 -0.78 -23.75
N SER A 108 10.59 -0.22 -22.80
CA SER A 108 9.25 -0.67 -22.41
C SER A 108 8.44 0.49 -21.88
N LEU A 109 7.13 0.40 -22.03
CA LEU A 109 6.15 1.29 -21.43
C LEU A 109 5.32 0.49 -20.44
N GLY A 110 4.97 1.09 -19.30
CA GLY A 110 4.11 0.44 -18.33
C GLY A 110 3.14 1.41 -17.69
N LEU A 111 1.99 0.86 -17.33
CA LEU A 111 0.95 1.54 -16.57
C LEU A 111 0.71 0.75 -15.30
N SER A 112 0.46 1.42 -14.18
CA SER A 112 -0.01 0.72 -12.97
C SER A 112 -0.96 1.58 -12.16
N LEU A 113 -1.84 0.89 -11.43
CA LEU A 113 -2.77 1.45 -10.48
C LEU A 113 -2.57 0.73 -9.15
N SER A 114 -2.34 1.47 -8.08
CA SER A 114 -2.13 0.91 -6.74
C SER A 114 -2.53 1.89 -5.65
N PRO A 115 -2.86 1.43 -4.43
CA PRO A 115 -2.93 2.30 -3.28
C PRO A 115 -1.60 3.03 -3.06
N TYR A 116 -1.64 4.31 -2.74
CA TYR A 116 -0.50 5.11 -2.31
C TYR A 116 -0.47 5.27 -0.79
N SER A 117 -1.62 5.63 -0.21
CA SER A 117 -1.81 5.61 1.23
C SER A 117 -3.17 5.06 1.60
N ASP A 118 -3.24 4.35 2.71
CA ASP A 118 -4.47 3.86 3.32
C ASP A 118 -4.76 4.66 4.58
N GLN A 119 -5.96 5.23 4.65
CA GLN A 119 -6.40 6.07 5.76
C GLN A 119 -7.55 5.46 6.54
N ARG A 120 -7.91 4.22 6.26
CA ARG A 120 -9.07 3.57 6.88
C ARG A 120 -8.76 3.22 8.32
N ILE A 121 -9.58 3.71 9.23
CA ILE A 121 -9.51 3.42 10.66
C ILE A 121 -10.89 3.57 11.29
N SER A 122 -11.18 2.73 12.30
CA SER A 122 -12.36 2.81 13.13
C SER A 122 -11.94 2.68 14.58
N LEU A 123 -12.17 3.71 15.36
CA LEU A 123 -11.89 3.76 16.79
C LEU A 123 -13.20 4.00 17.52
N VAL A 124 -13.48 3.17 18.50
CA VAL A 124 -14.62 3.32 19.38
C VAL A 124 -14.08 3.41 20.79
N SER A 125 -14.50 4.44 21.54
CA SER A 125 -14.16 4.53 22.96
C SER A 125 -14.79 3.36 23.70
N GLN A 126 -13.97 2.58 24.40
CA GLN A 126 -14.45 1.49 25.25
C GLN A 126 -14.97 2.03 26.59
N ASP A 127 -14.46 3.19 27.02
CA ASP A 127 -14.84 3.83 28.26
C ASP A 127 -15.96 4.84 27.99
N THR A 128 -16.99 4.76 28.81
CA THR A 128 -18.01 5.78 28.87
C THR A 128 -17.43 7.02 29.55
N LEU A 129 -17.31 8.10 28.78
CA LEU A 129 -16.90 9.39 29.30
C LEU A 129 -18.09 10.04 30.02
N SER A 130 -17.82 10.84 30.99
CA SER A 130 -18.88 11.57 31.70
C SER A 130 -18.54 13.06 31.84
N PHE A 131 -19.55 13.89 31.75
CA PHE A 131 -19.45 15.29 32.13
C PHE A 131 -20.63 15.69 33.03
N THR A 132 -20.41 16.63 33.91
CA THR A 132 -21.46 17.13 34.80
C THR A 132 -21.91 18.52 34.32
N ALA A 133 -23.21 18.68 34.13
CA ALA A 133 -23.83 19.94 33.79
C ALA A 133 -25.18 20.04 34.51
N PHE A 134 -25.51 21.21 35.07
CA PHE A 134 -26.77 21.45 35.81
C PHE A 134 -27.06 20.41 36.90
N ASP A 135 -26.03 20.06 37.72
CA ASP A 135 -26.09 19.05 38.80
C ASP A 135 -26.43 17.62 38.33
N SER A 136 -26.41 17.36 37.04
CA SER A 136 -26.62 16.03 36.43
C SER A 136 -25.35 15.53 35.76
N THR A 137 -25.04 14.23 35.91
CA THR A 137 -23.92 13.59 35.23
C THR A 137 -24.42 12.88 34.00
N PHE A 138 -23.86 13.22 32.86
CA PHE A 138 -24.21 12.69 31.57
C PHE A 138 -23.09 11.77 31.08
N ASN A 139 -23.46 10.61 30.57
CA ASN A 139 -22.54 9.64 30.01
C ASN A 139 -22.58 9.69 28.49
N TYR A 140 -21.41 9.65 27.86
CA TYR A 140 -21.30 9.63 26.42
C TYR A 140 -20.15 8.72 25.96
N SER A 141 -20.24 8.22 24.75
CA SER A 141 -19.15 7.51 24.08
C SER A 141 -18.84 8.15 22.74
N ASN A 142 -17.56 8.08 22.34
CA ASN A 142 -17.10 8.64 21.09
C ASN A 142 -16.73 7.53 20.13
N SER A 143 -17.06 7.72 18.86
CA SER A 143 -16.47 6.91 17.78
C SER A 143 -15.87 7.81 16.71
N PHE A 144 -14.78 7.33 16.14
CA PHE A 144 -14.11 7.95 15.02
C PHE A 144 -13.94 6.93 13.92
N LYS A 145 -14.43 7.23 12.72
CA LYS A 145 -14.28 6.38 11.55
C LYS A 145 -13.77 7.20 10.38
N ARG A 146 -12.64 6.79 9.82
CA ARG A 146 -12.11 7.34 8.58
C ARG A 146 -12.06 6.24 7.54
N SER A 147 -12.48 6.55 6.31
CA SER A 147 -12.49 5.62 5.17
C SER A 147 -11.88 6.28 3.94
N GLY A 148 -11.36 5.45 3.01
CA GLY A 148 -10.74 5.92 1.79
C GLY A 148 -9.21 6.03 1.93
N GLY A 149 -8.62 6.84 1.08
CA GLY A 149 -7.17 7.01 0.97
C GLY A 149 -6.77 7.59 -0.36
N ILE A 150 -5.50 7.47 -0.69
CA ILE A 150 -4.90 8.01 -1.91
C ILE A 150 -4.47 6.85 -2.80
N MET A 151 -4.84 6.93 -4.07
CA MET A 151 -4.44 6.02 -5.13
C MET A 151 -3.35 6.66 -5.98
N ALA A 152 -2.47 5.87 -6.56
CA ALA A 152 -1.48 6.29 -7.53
C ALA A 152 -1.73 5.62 -8.87
N PHE A 153 -1.91 6.42 -9.93
CA PHE A 153 -1.83 5.97 -11.31
C PHE A 153 -0.44 6.30 -11.83
N LYS A 154 0.34 5.27 -12.13
CA LYS A 154 1.73 5.40 -12.58
C LYS A 154 1.84 5.14 -14.07
N ILE A 155 2.58 6.01 -14.75
CA ILE A 155 3.06 5.80 -16.12
C ILE A 155 4.58 5.67 -16.04
N GLY A 156 5.12 4.54 -16.50
CA GLY A 156 6.54 4.23 -16.45
C GLY A 156 7.12 3.96 -17.83
N PHE A 157 8.36 4.37 -18.01
CA PHE A 157 9.14 4.15 -19.21
C PHE A 157 10.51 3.58 -18.86
N SER A 158 10.99 2.67 -19.69
CA SER A 158 12.28 2.00 -19.57
C SER A 158 13.13 2.14 -20.82
N ARG A 159 14.44 2.30 -20.65
CA ARG A 159 15.39 2.29 -21.76
C ARG A 159 16.72 1.69 -21.35
N LEU A 160 17.20 0.78 -22.17
CA LEU A 160 18.57 0.28 -22.11
C LEU A 160 19.50 1.28 -22.80
N LEU A 161 20.47 1.84 -22.08
CA LEU A 161 21.46 2.77 -22.62
C LEU A 161 22.61 2.02 -23.28
N ASN A 162 23.16 1.04 -22.54
CA ASN A 162 24.19 0.12 -23.01
C ASN A 162 24.01 -1.24 -22.32
N ASP A 163 24.83 -2.23 -22.65
CA ASP A 163 24.69 -3.61 -22.11
C ASP A 163 24.81 -3.70 -20.58
N LYS A 164 25.30 -2.65 -19.91
CA LYS A 164 25.50 -2.63 -18.47
C LYS A 164 24.58 -1.65 -17.72
N ILE A 165 24.03 -0.65 -18.41
CA ILE A 165 23.29 0.43 -17.77
C ILE A 165 21.93 0.57 -18.40
N SER A 166 20.90 0.53 -17.59
CA SER A 166 19.54 0.84 -17.99
C SER A 166 18.90 1.88 -17.05
N ILE A 167 18.04 2.67 -17.61
CA ILE A 167 17.32 3.73 -16.91
C ILE A 167 15.82 3.55 -17.02
N GLY A 168 15.10 4.07 -16.04
CA GLY A 168 13.66 4.13 -16.04
C GLY A 168 13.18 5.48 -15.50
N PHE A 169 12.03 5.90 -15.96
CA PHE A 169 11.31 7.06 -15.45
C PHE A 169 9.88 6.67 -15.15
N SER A 170 9.30 7.24 -14.12
CA SER A 170 7.85 7.18 -13.91
C SER A 170 7.29 8.49 -13.40
N GLY A 171 6.04 8.76 -13.80
CA GLY A 171 5.17 9.76 -13.21
C GLY A 171 4.04 9.07 -12.46
N ASP A 172 3.87 9.39 -11.20
CA ASP A 172 2.80 8.86 -10.35
C ASP A 172 1.77 9.98 -10.12
N PHE A 173 0.58 9.84 -10.68
CA PHE A 173 -0.55 10.76 -10.49
C PHE A 173 -1.33 10.31 -9.27
N LEU A 174 -1.28 11.12 -8.23
CA LEU A 174 -1.97 10.87 -6.97
C LEU A 174 -3.38 11.45 -7.01
N PHE A 175 -4.36 10.66 -6.63
CA PHE A 175 -5.77 11.06 -6.55
C PHE A 175 -6.51 10.21 -5.53
N GLY A 176 -7.65 10.67 -5.08
CA GLY A 176 -8.48 9.93 -4.13
C GLY A 176 -9.23 10.83 -3.19
N SER A 177 -9.87 10.24 -2.23
CA SER A 177 -10.55 10.98 -1.17
C SER A 177 -10.63 10.16 0.12
N SER A 178 -10.63 10.86 1.24
CA SER A 178 -10.98 10.30 2.55
C SER A 178 -12.26 10.94 3.08
N ARG A 179 -13.07 10.14 3.76
CA ARG A 179 -14.23 10.58 4.51
C ARG A 179 -14.00 10.25 5.98
N GLN A 180 -14.28 11.20 6.85
CA GLN A 180 -14.13 11.09 8.29
C GLN A 180 -15.48 11.35 8.93
N ASN A 181 -15.90 10.45 9.82
CA ASN A 181 -17.11 10.59 10.63
C ASN A 181 -16.68 10.57 12.09
N GLU A 182 -17.12 11.56 12.84
CA GLU A 182 -16.95 11.66 14.28
C GLU A 182 -18.37 11.60 14.88
N SER A 183 -18.61 10.63 15.74
CA SER A 183 -19.92 10.42 16.35
C SER A 183 -19.79 10.47 17.86
N ILE A 184 -20.72 11.16 18.50
CA ILE A 184 -20.90 11.22 19.95
C ILE A 184 -22.25 10.56 20.25
N PHE A 185 -22.23 9.49 21.01
CA PHE A 185 -23.43 8.78 21.46
C PHE A 185 -23.77 9.24 22.87
N PHE A 186 -24.97 9.75 23.02
CA PHE A 186 -25.43 10.39 24.23
C PHE A 186 -26.90 10.00 24.52
N GLU A 187 -27.15 9.29 25.63
CA GLU A 187 -28.49 8.95 26.14
C GLU A 187 -29.54 8.54 25.08
N GLY A 188 -29.13 7.71 24.11
CA GLY A 188 -30.04 7.20 23.07
C GLY A 188 -30.10 8.03 21.78
N SER A 189 -29.34 9.12 21.69
CA SER A 189 -29.13 9.90 20.47
C SER A 189 -27.69 9.83 20.02
N SER A 190 -27.44 10.05 18.71
CA SER A 190 -26.08 10.16 18.20
C SER A 190 -25.93 11.43 17.36
N ILE A 191 -24.89 12.20 17.66
CA ILE A 191 -24.54 13.40 16.90
C ILE A 191 -23.36 13.06 16.01
N ILE A 192 -23.50 13.21 14.70
CA ILE A 192 -22.48 12.89 13.72
C ILE A 192 -21.97 14.15 13.02
N GLN A 193 -20.65 14.30 13.00
CA GLN A 193 -19.96 15.26 12.18
C GLN A 193 -19.24 14.52 11.06
N THR A 194 -19.48 14.90 9.80
CA THR A 194 -18.79 14.29 8.65
C THR A 194 -17.92 15.32 7.94
N SER A 195 -16.74 14.89 7.54
CA SER A 195 -15.85 15.67 6.68
C SER A 195 -15.31 14.82 5.54
N ARG A 196 -14.89 15.48 4.46
CA ARG A 196 -14.31 14.84 3.30
C ARG A 196 -13.11 15.64 2.81
N THR A 197 -12.03 14.93 2.47
CA THR A 197 -10.86 15.52 1.82
C THR A 197 -10.64 14.86 0.47
N ASN A 198 -10.55 15.65 -0.59
CA ASN A 198 -10.18 15.19 -1.94
C ASN A 198 -8.72 15.53 -2.18
N TYR A 199 -7.97 14.60 -2.76
CA TYR A 199 -6.52 14.70 -2.94
C TYR A 199 -6.12 14.77 -4.41
N SER A 200 -5.08 15.56 -4.71
CA SER A 200 -4.45 15.59 -6.03
C SER A 200 -2.98 15.97 -5.93
N GLY A 201 -2.11 15.25 -6.66
CA GLY A 201 -0.67 15.51 -6.67
C GLY A 201 0.05 14.74 -7.77
N VAL A 202 1.33 15.06 -8.00
CA VAL A 202 2.14 14.35 -9.00
C VAL A 202 3.55 14.14 -8.46
N LEU A 203 4.01 12.89 -8.50
CA LEU A 203 5.38 12.51 -8.15
C LEU A 203 6.13 12.06 -9.40
N GLY A 204 7.41 12.35 -9.45
CA GLY A 204 8.33 11.82 -10.45
C GLY A 204 9.34 10.89 -9.83
N THR A 205 9.67 9.79 -10.51
CA THR A 205 10.72 8.88 -10.06
C THR A 205 11.67 8.56 -11.21
N PHE A 206 12.95 8.70 -10.95
CA PHE A 206 14.04 8.23 -11.80
C PHE A 206 14.59 6.91 -11.24
N TYR A 207 14.87 5.96 -12.12
CA TYR A 207 15.43 4.66 -11.78
C TYR A 207 16.69 4.40 -12.59
N LEU A 208 17.66 3.78 -11.95
CA LEU A 208 18.91 3.35 -12.55
C LEU A 208 19.17 1.90 -12.18
N SER A 209 19.57 1.07 -13.12
CA SER A 209 20.18 -0.22 -12.85
C SER A 209 21.50 -0.35 -13.61
N SER A 210 22.50 -0.93 -12.94
CA SER A 210 23.84 -1.08 -13.45
C SER A 210 24.39 -2.48 -13.15
N VAL A 211 24.71 -3.21 -14.20
CA VAL A 211 25.39 -4.52 -14.09
C VAL A 211 26.88 -4.27 -13.90
N PHE A 212 27.34 -4.43 -12.65
CA PHE A 212 28.76 -4.27 -12.33
C PHE A 212 29.58 -5.43 -12.87
N ASN A 213 29.11 -6.66 -12.62
CA ASN A 213 29.65 -7.91 -13.18
C ASN A 213 28.54 -8.98 -13.25
N GLU A 214 28.85 -10.18 -13.68
CA GLU A 214 27.87 -11.29 -13.78
C GLU A 214 27.23 -11.66 -12.43
N LYS A 215 27.90 -11.36 -11.31
CA LYS A 215 27.43 -11.67 -9.95
C LYS A 215 26.70 -10.52 -9.28
N PHE A 216 27.03 -9.26 -9.58
CA PHE A 216 26.52 -8.10 -8.86
C PHE A 216 25.82 -7.13 -9.80
N VAL A 217 24.60 -6.75 -9.41
CA VAL A 217 23.80 -5.71 -10.06
C VAL A 217 23.41 -4.66 -9.01
N LEU A 218 23.58 -3.40 -9.37
CA LEU A 218 23.25 -2.25 -8.52
C LEU A 218 21.99 -1.58 -9.04
N TYR A 219 21.16 -1.16 -8.12
CA TYR A 219 19.91 -0.45 -8.39
C TYR A 219 19.86 0.82 -7.56
N ALA A 220 19.36 1.89 -8.15
CA ALA A 220 19.09 3.13 -7.44
C ALA A 220 17.79 3.77 -7.92
N SER A 221 17.12 4.50 -7.04
CA SER A 221 16.03 5.37 -7.46
C SER A 221 15.98 6.66 -6.66
N LEU A 222 15.51 7.70 -7.33
CA LEU A 222 15.24 9.02 -6.78
C LEU A 222 13.79 9.37 -7.09
N LYS A 223 12.97 9.50 -6.07
CA LYS A 223 11.59 9.98 -6.17
C LYS A 223 11.50 11.39 -5.60
N LYS A 224 10.81 12.26 -6.30
CA LYS A 224 10.55 13.63 -5.86
C LYS A 224 9.15 14.07 -6.25
N SER A 225 8.57 14.93 -5.45
CA SER A 225 7.33 15.59 -5.80
C SER A 225 7.57 16.59 -6.94
N LEU A 226 6.81 16.46 -8.03
CA LEU A 226 6.75 17.41 -9.13
C LEU A 226 5.65 18.44 -8.88
N LYS A 227 4.54 17.99 -8.34
CA LYS A 227 3.48 18.79 -7.77
C LYS A 227 3.16 18.19 -6.40
N PRO A 228 3.41 18.90 -5.29
CA PRO A 228 3.03 18.45 -3.96
C PRO A 228 1.58 18.03 -3.92
N LEU A 229 1.24 17.12 -3.02
CA LEU A 229 -0.13 16.72 -2.81
C LEU A 229 -0.90 17.88 -2.19
N ASP A 230 -1.96 18.28 -2.84
CA ASP A 230 -2.92 19.25 -2.33
C ASP A 230 -4.20 18.53 -1.89
N GLY A 231 -4.89 19.10 -0.92
CA GLY A 231 -6.18 18.65 -0.42
C GLY A 231 -7.26 19.71 -0.56
N VAL A 232 -8.48 19.28 -0.78
CA VAL A 232 -9.67 20.13 -0.61
C VAL A 232 -10.51 19.49 0.48
N TYR A 233 -10.48 20.12 1.65
CA TYR A 233 -11.20 19.68 2.83
C TYR A 233 -12.56 20.37 2.89
N SER A 234 -13.61 19.58 3.08
CA SER A 234 -14.97 20.07 3.32
C SER A 234 -15.57 19.37 4.53
N LYS A 235 -16.00 20.17 5.50
CA LYS A 235 -16.76 19.72 6.66
C LYS A 235 -18.22 20.02 6.37
N LYS A 236 -19.07 19.00 6.35
CA LYS A 236 -20.40 19.20 5.84
C LYS A 236 -21.41 19.65 6.90
N TYR A 237 -21.56 18.90 7.97
CA TYR A 237 -22.56 19.25 8.98
C TYR A 237 -22.44 18.37 10.22
N LEU A 238 -23.01 18.85 11.30
CA LEU A 238 -23.35 18.07 12.48
C LEU A 238 -24.84 17.74 12.37
N PHE A 239 -25.21 16.49 12.59
CA PHE A 239 -26.59 16.08 12.63
C PHE A 239 -26.79 15.02 13.72
N ASP A 240 -28.02 14.91 14.21
CA ASP A 240 -28.46 13.84 15.09
C ASP A 240 -28.89 12.65 14.22
N ASP A 241 -28.16 11.57 14.31
CA ASP A 241 -28.44 10.34 13.58
C ASP A 241 -29.35 9.46 14.44
N GLY A 242 -30.66 9.69 14.32
CA GLY A 242 -31.65 9.03 15.16
C GLY A 242 -31.75 7.52 14.96
N ASN A 243 -31.31 6.98 13.82
CA ASN A 243 -31.32 5.55 13.54
C ASN A 243 -29.93 4.89 13.55
N GLY A 244 -28.85 5.67 13.74
CA GLY A 244 -27.49 5.16 13.87
C GLY A 244 -26.89 4.61 12.59
N ASN A 245 -27.39 5.00 11.40
CA ASN A 245 -26.91 4.47 10.12
C ASN A 245 -25.62 5.15 9.61
N GLY A 246 -25.21 6.27 10.22
CA GLY A 246 -23.99 7.02 9.85
C GLY A 246 -24.17 7.96 8.66
N TYR A 247 -25.39 8.17 8.19
CA TYR A 247 -25.75 9.04 7.07
C TYR A 247 -26.88 9.97 7.48
N HIS A 248 -26.96 11.14 6.86
CA HIS A 248 -28.08 12.05 7.08
C HIS A 248 -29.31 11.57 6.28
N ASP A 249 -30.40 11.30 7.00
CA ASP A 249 -31.67 10.90 6.41
C ASP A 249 -32.55 12.11 6.16
N PHE A 250 -33.05 12.24 4.93
CA PHE A 250 -33.96 13.30 4.51
C PHE A 250 -35.42 12.89 4.60
N SER A 251 -35.70 11.59 4.72
CA SER A 251 -37.06 11.06 4.84
C SER A 251 -37.46 10.92 6.31
N SER A 252 -38.76 10.96 6.59
CA SER A 252 -39.30 10.88 7.96
C SER A 252 -39.03 9.49 8.61
N PRO A 253 -38.49 9.45 9.85
CA PRO A 253 -37.98 10.59 10.61
C PRO A 253 -36.68 11.13 10.01
N SER A 254 -36.65 12.39 9.66
CA SER A 254 -35.42 13.02 9.14
C SER A 254 -34.50 13.43 10.26
N ASP A 255 -33.22 13.32 10.00
CA ASP A 255 -32.19 13.78 10.94
C ASP A 255 -32.13 15.30 11.01
N PHE A 256 -31.76 15.82 12.18
CA PHE A 256 -31.70 17.27 12.42
C PHE A 256 -30.28 17.65 12.91
N PRO A 257 -29.74 18.80 12.53
CA PRO A 257 -30.30 19.77 11.57
C PRO A 257 -30.19 19.27 10.12
N THR A 258 -31.09 19.78 9.28
CA THR A 258 -30.98 19.47 7.84
C THR A 258 -29.71 20.11 7.26
N PRO A 259 -29.04 19.48 6.29
CA PRO A 259 -27.84 20.03 5.68
C PRO A 259 -27.97 21.43 5.11
N ASP A 260 -29.16 21.77 4.63
CA ASP A 260 -29.46 23.08 4.05
C ASP A 260 -29.58 24.21 5.09
N SER A 261 -29.86 23.86 6.35
CA SER A 261 -29.94 24.80 7.47
C SER A 261 -28.59 25.05 8.15
N VAL A 262 -27.63 24.18 7.91
CA VAL A 262 -26.24 24.37 8.37
C VAL A 262 -25.51 25.17 7.30
N SER A 263 -24.99 26.34 7.65
CA SER A 263 -24.22 27.17 6.71
C SER A 263 -23.18 26.32 6.00
N ALA A 264 -23.23 26.32 4.65
CA ALA A 264 -22.24 25.61 3.85
C ALA A 264 -20.85 26.08 4.25
N TYR A 265 -20.04 25.18 4.79
CA TYR A 265 -18.64 25.47 5.00
C TYR A 265 -17.98 25.59 3.63
N ASN A 266 -17.32 26.71 3.39
CA ASN A 266 -16.48 26.87 2.22
C ASN A 266 -15.41 25.79 2.22
N ASP A 267 -15.17 25.16 1.07
CA ASP A 267 -14.07 24.23 0.88
C ASP A 267 -12.74 24.89 1.27
N ILE A 268 -12.01 24.25 2.17
CA ILE A 268 -10.72 24.74 2.63
C ILE A 268 -9.64 24.08 1.77
N ARG A 269 -8.82 24.86 1.12
CA ARG A 269 -7.65 24.35 0.39
C ARG A 269 -6.51 24.09 1.36
N LEU A 270 -5.94 22.90 1.23
CA LEU A 270 -4.78 22.44 1.98
C LEU A 270 -3.64 22.28 0.98
N ASP A 271 -2.79 23.27 0.87
CA ASP A 271 -1.74 23.30 -0.13
C ASP A 271 -0.47 22.59 0.36
N GLY A 272 0.06 21.71 -0.47
CA GLY A 272 1.34 21.05 -0.23
C GLY A 272 1.38 20.15 1.00
N ILE A 273 0.29 19.48 1.34
CA ILE A 273 0.17 18.62 2.55
C ILE A 273 1.12 17.43 2.54
N HIS A 274 1.63 17.03 1.39
CA HIS A 274 2.62 15.95 1.25
C HIS A 274 3.59 16.28 0.12
N ASN A 275 4.86 16.43 0.47
CA ASN A 275 5.93 16.78 -0.45
C ASN A 275 7.13 15.84 -0.27
N PRO A 276 6.99 14.58 -0.70
CA PRO A 276 7.96 13.55 -0.41
C PRO A 276 9.19 13.63 -1.30
N SER A 277 10.33 13.34 -0.69
CA SER A 277 11.57 12.98 -1.36
C SER A 277 11.97 11.58 -0.90
N ALA A 278 12.26 10.67 -1.83
CA ALA A 278 12.71 9.33 -1.46
C ALA A 278 13.94 8.91 -2.25
N TYR A 279 14.87 8.32 -1.54
CA TYR A 279 16.11 7.75 -2.07
C TYR A 279 16.09 6.26 -1.79
N SER A 280 16.34 5.45 -2.82
CA SER A 280 16.43 4.00 -2.64
C SER A 280 17.67 3.48 -3.32
N PHE A 281 18.28 2.49 -2.68
CA PHE A 281 19.47 1.82 -3.18
C PHE A 281 19.31 0.31 -2.95
N GLY A 282 19.71 -0.49 -3.94
CA GLY A 282 19.65 -1.95 -3.88
C GLY A 282 20.86 -2.59 -4.50
N ILE A 283 21.30 -3.70 -3.91
CA ILE A 283 22.36 -4.56 -4.43
C ILE A 283 21.78 -5.97 -4.56
N GLU A 284 21.95 -6.57 -5.71
CA GLU A 284 21.63 -7.96 -5.97
C GLU A 284 22.91 -8.75 -6.21
N SER A 285 23.03 -9.89 -5.53
CA SER A 285 24.11 -10.86 -5.72
C SER A 285 23.53 -12.15 -6.29
N ASN A 286 23.90 -12.48 -7.52
CA ASN A 286 23.54 -13.74 -8.17
C ASN A 286 24.38 -14.88 -7.59
N ILE A 287 23.74 -15.80 -6.84
CA ILE A 287 24.41 -17.01 -6.29
C ILE A 287 24.61 -18.03 -7.42
N ASN A 288 23.57 -18.20 -8.23
CA ASN A 288 23.57 -19.08 -9.39
C ASN A 288 22.62 -18.53 -10.47
N LYS A 289 22.38 -19.30 -11.55
CA LYS A 289 21.51 -18.87 -12.66
C LYS A 289 20.05 -18.63 -12.26
N GLN A 290 19.59 -19.15 -11.11
CA GLN A 290 18.20 -19.13 -10.68
C GLN A 290 18.00 -18.44 -9.33
N SER A 291 19.06 -18.25 -8.55
CA SER A 291 18.95 -17.75 -7.18
C SER A 291 19.78 -16.51 -6.98
N SER A 292 19.20 -15.53 -6.33
CA SER A 292 19.85 -14.28 -5.94
C SER A 292 19.55 -13.91 -4.49
N LEU A 293 20.48 -13.21 -3.87
CA LEU A 293 20.32 -12.48 -2.61
C LEU A 293 20.33 -11.00 -2.91
N ALA A 294 19.50 -10.26 -2.20
CA ALA A 294 19.46 -8.82 -2.33
C ALA A 294 19.41 -8.10 -0.99
N LEU A 295 19.99 -6.91 -0.99
CA LEU A 295 19.90 -5.93 0.10
C LEU A 295 19.36 -4.64 -0.48
N GLU A 296 18.32 -4.10 0.14
CA GLU A 296 17.74 -2.81 -0.24
C GLU A 296 17.62 -1.87 0.96
N PHE A 297 17.87 -0.61 0.70
CA PHE A 297 17.66 0.49 1.62
C PHE A 297 16.80 1.56 0.97
N LYS A 298 15.87 2.15 1.73
CA LYS A 298 15.08 3.29 1.30
C LYS A 298 14.92 4.28 2.42
N LEU A 299 15.09 5.54 2.09
CA LEU A 299 14.79 6.70 2.92
C LEU A 299 13.70 7.51 2.24
N LEU A 300 12.62 7.76 2.94
CA LEU A 300 11.54 8.66 2.55
C LEU A 300 11.49 9.80 3.55
N GLN A 301 11.50 11.03 3.07
CA GLN A 301 11.32 12.24 3.87
C GLN A 301 10.17 13.04 3.30
N ASP A 302 9.24 13.43 4.15
CA ASP A 302 8.11 14.28 3.79
C ASP A 302 8.33 15.69 4.33
N ASN A 303 8.41 16.65 3.41
CA ASN A 303 8.54 18.08 3.69
C ASN A 303 7.21 18.80 3.40
N GLY A 304 6.09 18.13 3.55
CA GLY A 304 4.76 18.69 3.36
C GLY A 304 4.34 19.60 4.51
N ASN A 305 3.33 20.41 4.23
CA ASN A 305 2.69 21.27 5.22
C ASN A 305 1.71 20.47 6.05
N VAL A 306 2.08 20.15 7.28
CA VAL A 306 1.21 19.40 8.19
C VAL A 306 -0.05 20.20 8.48
N SER A 307 -1.23 19.63 8.19
CA SER A 307 -2.52 20.29 8.39
C SER A 307 -3.25 19.72 9.60
N ASP A 308 -3.71 20.59 10.50
CA ASP A 308 -4.47 20.18 11.68
C ASP A 308 -5.77 19.44 11.33
N TYR A 309 -6.36 19.74 10.17
CA TYR A 309 -7.54 19.02 9.68
C TYR A 309 -7.32 17.54 9.38
N LEU A 310 -6.06 17.12 9.20
CA LEU A 310 -5.70 15.75 8.85
C LEU A 310 -4.92 15.02 9.96
N LYS A 311 -4.52 15.69 11.02
CA LYS A 311 -3.77 15.09 12.14
C LYS A 311 -4.61 14.13 12.98
N PHE A 312 -5.90 14.38 13.08
CA PHE A 312 -6.80 13.56 13.89
C PHE A 312 -6.96 12.14 13.30
N PRO A 313 -7.06 11.05 14.10
CA PRO A 313 -7.24 11.04 15.56
C PRO A 313 -5.94 11.05 16.38
N ALA A 314 -4.80 10.73 15.80
CA ALA A 314 -3.55 10.59 16.57
C ALA A 314 -2.85 11.92 16.88
N ASN A 315 -3.30 13.02 16.30
CA ASN A 315 -2.69 14.36 16.41
C ASN A 315 -1.21 14.41 16.02
N ASP A 316 -0.76 13.50 15.17
CA ASP A 316 0.61 13.40 14.72
C ASP A 316 0.70 13.02 13.24
N TRP A 317 1.90 13.05 12.68
CA TRP A 317 2.19 12.89 11.26
C TRP A 317 3.50 12.15 11.04
N ILE A 318 3.55 11.24 10.07
CA ILE A 318 4.78 10.54 9.69
C ILE A 318 5.59 11.43 8.74
N ASN A 319 6.74 11.93 9.19
CA ASN A 319 7.59 12.81 8.40
C ASN A 319 8.80 12.11 7.78
N GLU A 320 9.28 11.03 8.37
CA GLU A 320 10.40 10.26 7.82
C GLU A 320 10.14 8.76 7.97
N SER A 321 10.56 8.00 6.96
CA SER A 321 10.48 6.54 7.00
C SER A 321 11.75 5.92 6.42
N LYS A 322 12.36 5.01 7.16
CA LYS A 322 13.54 4.24 6.78
C LYS A 322 13.18 2.77 6.64
N TYR A 323 13.65 2.16 5.56
CA TYR A 323 13.41 0.75 5.25
C TYR A 323 14.73 0.07 4.94
N LEU A 324 14.92 -1.08 5.54
CA LEU A 324 16.01 -2.01 5.23
C LEU A 324 15.39 -3.37 4.94
N ASN A 325 15.77 -3.97 3.84
CA ASN A 325 15.27 -5.28 3.44
C ASN A 325 16.40 -6.18 2.96
N ILE A 326 16.39 -7.42 3.44
CA ILE A 326 17.26 -8.50 2.96
C ILE A 326 16.35 -9.57 2.38
N SER A 327 16.62 -10.02 1.16
CA SER A 327 15.75 -10.96 0.47
C SER A 327 16.50 -12.02 -0.31
N TYR A 328 15.85 -13.16 -0.46
CA TYR A 328 16.26 -14.27 -1.30
C TYR A 328 15.18 -14.56 -2.34
N THR A 329 15.61 -14.70 -3.58
CA THR A 329 14.73 -15.05 -4.72
C THR A 329 15.26 -16.29 -5.43
N LYS A 330 14.41 -17.29 -5.62
CA LYS A 330 14.64 -18.41 -6.55
C LYS A 330 13.62 -18.31 -7.68
N THR A 331 14.10 -18.08 -8.90
CA THR A 331 13.27 -18.08 -10.11
C THR A 331 13.07 -19.51 -10.65
N PRO A 332 11.94 -19.82 -11.26
CA PRO A 332 11.67 -21.18 -11.77
C PRO A 332 12.60 -21.56 -12.91
N ASN A 333 12.87 -22.85 -13.01
CA ASN A 333 13.55 -23.47 -14.16
C ASN A 333 12.55 -24.25 -15.00
N ASP A 334 12.13 -23.68 -16.11
CA ASP A 334 11.12 -24.28 -16.99
C ASP A 334 11.60 -25.57 -17.68
N LEU A 335 12.92 -25.75 -17.78
CA LEU A 335 13.55 -26.93 -18.42
C LEU A 335 13.76 -28.10 -17.44
N SER A 336 13.55 -27.90 -16.14
CA SER A 336 13.70 -28.98 -15.16
C SER A 336 12.56 -29.98 -15.23
N LEU A 337 12.88 -31.25 -15.05
CA LEU A 337 11.88 -32.32 -14.87
C LEU A 337 11.31 -32.32 -13.46
N ASN A 338 12.03 -31.78 -12.49
CA ASN A 338 11.62 -31.73 -11.09
C ASN A 338 10.57 -30.63 -10.87
N PHE A 339 9.47 -30.97 -10.23
CA PHE A 339 8.39 -30.02 -9.93
C PHE A 339 8.85 -28.86 -9.03
N SER A 340 9.69 -29.15 -8.04
CA SER A 340 10.23 -28.11 -7.11
C SER A 340 11.05 -27.02 -7.81
N ASP A 341 11.62 -27.30 -8.97
CA ASP A 341 12.39 -26.33 -9.74
C ASP A 341 11.49 -25.42 -10.61
N LYS A 342 10.24 -25.79 -10.79
CA LYS A 342 9.23 -24.99 -11.53
C LYS A 342 8.53 -23.98 -10.62
N ILE A 343 8.78 -24.03 -9.32
CA ILE A 343 8.19 -23.10 -8.35
C ILE A 343 9.15 -21.95 -8.13
N ALA A 344 8.64 -20.70 -8.28
CA ALA A 344 9.33 -19.53 -7.78
C ALA A 344 9.22 -19.51 -6.26
N PHE A 345 10.33 -19.29 -5.58
CA PHE A 345 10.36 -19.12 -4.13
C PHE A 345 10.97 -17.77 -3.78
N ARG A 346 10.36 -17.08 -2.85
CA ARG A 346 10.79 -15.77 -2.37
C ARG A 346 10.72 -15.73 -0.85
N SER A 347 11.67 -15.09 -0.24
CA SER A 347 11.64 -14.80 1.19
C SER A 347 12.38 -13.51 1.48
N GLY A 348 11.99 -12.83 2.55
CA GLY A 348 12.64 -11.59 2.94
C GLY A 348 12.41 -11.25 4.41
N ILE A 349 13.33 -10.46 4.95
CA ILE A 349 13.21 -9.84 6.27
C ILE A 349 13.32 -8.35 6.08
N SER A 350 12.39 -7.61 6.65
CA SER A 350 12.34 -6.15 6.55
C SER A 350 12.32 -5.49 7.92
N ILE A 351 13.02 -4.38 8.01
CA ILE A 351 13.01 -3.47 9.15
C ILE A 351 12.50 -2.12 8.65
N LYS A 352 11.49 -1.57 9.31
CA LYS A 352 10.90 -0.29 8.98
C LYS A 352 10.88 0.59 10.22
N ASN A 353 11.31 1.83 10.08
CA ASN A 353 11.23 2.83 11.14
C ASN A 353 10.54 4.07 10.59
N HIS A 354 9.54 4.54 11.30
CA HIS A 354 8.78 5.75 10.97
C HIS A 354 8.92 6.74 12.10
N ASN A 355 9.40 7.94 11.79
CA ASN A 355 9.53 9.02 12.74
C ASN A 355 8.30 9.92 12.66
N LEU A 356 7.74 10.25 13.80
CA LEU A 356 6.60 11.13 13.95
C LEU A 356 7.06 12.60 14.07
N TYR A 357 6.23 13.51 13.59
CA TYR A 357 6.59 14.93 13.51
C TYR A 357 6.45 15.66 14.85
N GLU A 358 5.30 15.51 15.52
CA GLU A 358 4.99 16.24 16.75
C GLU A 358 5.66 15.61 17.97
N SER A 359 5.39 14.34 18.22
CA SER A 359 5.91 13.61 19.39
C SER A 359 7.40 13.31 19.31
N LYS A 360 8.01 13.38 18.11
CA LYS A 360 9.39 12.94 17.85
C LYS A 360 9.61 11.46 18.18
N SER A 361 8.53 10.71 18.35
CA SER A 361 8.60 9.29 18.64
C SER A 361 8.82 8.46 17.38
N THR A 362 9.17 7.20 17.56
CA THR A 362 9.47 6.28 16.46
C THR A 362 8.57 5.06 16.52
N ILE A 363 8.02 4.69 15.38
CA ILE A 363 7.30 3.44 15.17
C ILE A 363 8.24 2.50 14.43
N SER A 364 8.59 1.39 15.06
CA SER A 364 9.49 0.38 14.50
C SER A 364 8.74 -0.88 14.15
N GLU A 365 8.98 -1.43 12.96
CA GLU A 365 8.38 -2.69 12.50
C GLU A 365 9.47 -3.63 12.00
N ILE A 366 9.47 -4.87 12.50
CA ILE A 366 10.32 -5.96 11.99
C ILE A 366 9.38 -7.03 11.45
N GLY A 367 9.61 -7.45 10.22
CA GLY A 367 8.76 -8.43 9.58
C GLY A 367 9.51 -9.39 8.68
N ALA A 368 8.86 -10.51 8.42
CA ALA A 368 9.32 -11.54 7.49
C ALA A 368 8.23 -11.86 6.46
N SER A 369 8.66 -12.21 5.27
CA SER A 369 7.77 -12.60 4.18
C SER A 369 8.19 -13.89 3.52
N LEU A 370 7.19 -14.61 2.99
CA LEU A 370 7.35 -15.80 2.16
C LEU A 370 6.46 -15.66 0.94
N GLY A 371 6.98 -16.05 -0.22
CA GLY A 371 6.24 -16.01 -1.48
C GLY A 371 6.47 -17.28 -2.30
N LEU A 372 5.40 -17.78 -2.89
CA LEU A 372 5.40 -18.91 -3.82
C LEU A 372 4.79 -18.47 -5.14
N GLY A 373 5.45 -18.79 -6.26
CA GLY A 373 4.93 -18.53 -7.59
C GLY A 373 4.83 -19.82 -8.39
N PHE A 374 3.67 -20.04 -8.99
CA PHE A 374 3.39 -21.22 -9.79
C PHE A 374 3.18 -20.82 -11.25
N LYS A 375 4.11 -21.20 -12.12
CA LYS A 375 3.94 -20.99 -13.55
C LYS A 375 2.95 -21.98 -14.14
N PHE A 376 2.13 -21.50 -15.08
CA PHE A 376 1.20 -22.32 -15.85
C PHE A 376 1.22 -21.89 -17.32
N LYS A 377 1.04 -22.83 -18.23
CA LYS A 377 1.21 -22.72 -19.67
C LYS A 377 2.66 -22.44 -20.12
N ILE A 378 2.87 -22.51 -21.42
CA ILE A 378 4.18 -22.34 -22.07
C ILE A 378 4.67 -20.88 -22.03
N VAL A 379 3.75 -19.93 -22.00
CA VAL A 379 4.06 -18.50 -21.87
C VAL A 379 4.07 -18.16 -20.40
N ASP A 380 5.00 -17.38 -19.94
CA ASP A 380 5.31 -16.99 -18.53
C ASP A 380 4.12 -16.49 -17.69
N ASN A 381 3.00 -17.21 -17.72
CA ASN A 381 1.87 -16.97 -16.85
C ASN A 381 2.15 -17.53 -15.46
N GLN A 382 1.84 -16.77 -14.42
CA GLN A 382 2.18 -17.14 -13.05
C GLN A 382 1.05 -16.74 -12.09
N ILE A 383 0.80 -17.63 -11.12
CA ILE A 383 -0.02 -17.31 -9.94
C ILE A 383 0.95 -17.22 -8.76
N ASP A 384 0.84 -16.16 -8.00
CA ASP A 384 1.67 -15.91 -6.83
C ASP A 384 0.81 -15.87 -5.56
N LEU A 385 1.34 -16.43 -4.49
CA LEU A 385 0.79 -16.38 -3.15
C LEU A 385 1.89 -15.89 -2.20
N ASN A 386 1.62 -14.86 -1.43
CA ASN A 386 2.55 -14.31 -0.46
C ASN A 386 1.91 -14.20 0.90
N TYR A 387 2.74 -14.36 1.92
CA TYR A 387 2.41 -14.12 3.31
C TYR A 387 3.49 -13.27 3.96
N TYR A 388 3.07 -12.24 4.68
CA TYR A 388 3.92 -11.36 5.48
C TYR A 388 3.45 -11.38 6.92
N VAL A 389 4.37 -11.41 7.85
CA VAL A 389 4.12 -11.21 9.27
C VAL A 389 5.15 -10.22 9.83
N GLY A 390 4.68 -9.25 10.60
CA GLY A 390 5.52 -8.24 11.23
C GLY A 390 5.07 -7.93 12.64
N LYS A 391 6.02 -7.51 13.46
CA LYS A 391 5.77 -6.96 14.80
C LYS A 391 6.10 -5.48 14.76
N ARG A 392 5.13 -4.65 15.09
CA ARG A 392 5.25 -3.20 15.16
C ARG A 392 5.21 -2.75 16.61
N SER A 393 6.09 -1.84 16.96
CA SER A 393 6.23 -1.31 18.32
C SER A 393 6.18 0.21 18.28
N TYR A 394 5.46 0.81 19.22
CA TYR A 394 5.30 2.24 19.37
C TYR A 394 6.09 2.68 20.61
N SER A 395 7.03 3.64 20.44
CA SER A 395 7.93 4.03 21.53
C SER A 395 7.20 4.66 22.73
N ASP A 396 6.08 5.35 22.49
CA ASP A 396 5.40 6.12 23.53
C ASP A 396 4.40 5.30 24.37
N THR A 397 3.89 4.19 23.84
CA THR A 397 2.77 3.49 24.49
C THR A 397 3.13 2.11 25.02
N TYR A 398 4.35 1.61 24.77
CA TYR A 398 4.77 0.22 25.02
C TYR A 398 3.86 -0.84 24.37
N LYS A 399 2.91 -0.41 23.54
CA LYS A 399 2.00 -1.32 22.84
C LYS A 399 2.68 -1.90 21.62
N THR A 400 2.33 -3.13 21.33
CA THR A 400 2.82 -3.84 20.14
C THR A 400 1.65 -4.28 19.27
N GLU A 401 1.86 -4.21 17.97
CA GLU A 401 0.89 -4.62 16.96
C GLU A 401 1.50 -5.73 16.11
N ILE A 402 0.78 -6.84 15.94
CA ILE A 402 1.14 -7.88 14.99
C ILE A 402 0.41 -7.58 13.69
N VAL A 403 1.17 -7.43 12.62
CA VAL A 403 0.68 -7.17 11.27
C VAL A 403 0.82 -8.44 10.46
N GLN A 404 -0.27 -8.91 9.89
CA GLN A 404 -0.29 -10.05 8.97
C GLN A 404 -0.87 -9.61 7.63
N GLN A 405 -0.29 -10.08 6.53
CA GLN A 405 -0.78 -9.79 5.19
C GLN A 405 -0.72 -11.05 4.34
N ILE A 406 -1.83 -11.35 3.69
CA ILE A 406 -1.89 -12.35 2.63
C ILE A 406 -2.14 -11.62 1.31
N GLN A 407 -1.36 -11.96 0.30
CA GLN A 407 -1.52 -11.40 -1.02
C GLN A 407 -1.57 -12.51 -2.06
N VAL A 408 -2.56 -12.44 -2.94
CA VAL A 408 -2.74 -13.34 -4.06
C VAL A 408 -2.72 -12.54 -5.35
N GLY A 409 -2.08 -13.05 -6.38
CA GLY A 409 -2.07 -12.36 -7.65
C GLY A 409 -1.81 -13.29 -8.82
N VAL A 410 -2.13 -12.77 -9.98
CA VAL A 410 -1.91 -13.44 -11.26
C VAL A 410 -1.17 -12.51 -12.20
N SER A 411 -0.15 -13.05 -12.86
CA SER A 411 0.59 -12.38 -13.92
C SER A 411 0.37 -13.14 -15.23
N LEU A 412 -0.20 -12.47 -16.20
CA LEU A 412 -0.51 -13.01 -17.53
C LEU A 412 0.44 -12.42 -18.56
N ALA A 413 1.07 -13.28 -19.35
CA ALA A 413 1.96 -12.90 -20.43
C ALA A 413 1.30 -13.21 -21.77
N ASP A 414 1.45 -12.29 -22.73
CA ASP A 414 0.97 -12.50 -24.09
C ASP A 414 1.89 -11.81 -25.10
N ILE A 415 1.84 -12.29 -26.33
CA ILE A 415 2.58 -11.71 -27.46
C ILE A 415 1.67 -10.69 -28.15
N TRP A 416 1.80 -9.42 -27.76
CA TRP A 416 1.14 -8.34 -28.47
C TRP A 416 2.07 -7.83 -29.58
N PHE A 417 1.51 -7.45 -30.73
CA PHE A 417 2.25 -6.95 -31.90
C PHE A 417 3.03 -7.99 -32.71
N VAL A 418 2.50 -9.18 -32.88
CA VAL A 418 2.95 -10.03 -33.98
C VAL A 418 2.46 -9.42 -35.30
N LYS A 419 3.37 -8.95 -36.15
CA LYS A 419 3.02 -8.68 -37.54
C LYS A 419 2.48 -9.97 -38.16
N ARG A 420 1.17 -10.10 -38.32
CA ARG A 420 0.61 -11.14 -39.15
C ARG A 420 1.25 -10.98 -40.53
N ARG A 421 2.11 -11.92 -40.92
CA ARG A 421 2.50 -12.05 -42.35
C ARG A 421 1.20 -12.27 -43.10
N GLN A 422 0.75 -11.27 -43.81
CA GLN A 422 -0.24 -11.49 -44.86
C GLN A 422 0.40 -12.49 -45.83
N LYS A 423 -0.13 -13.71 -45.88
CA LYS A 423 0.16 -14.62 -46.98
C LYS A 423 -0.33 -13.92 -48.25
N LYS A 424 0.61 -13.52 -49.11
CA LYS A 424 0.31 -13.21 -50.48
C LYS A 424 -0.07 -14.50 -51.20
#